data_dd73c2a946bd27a3eed3c9bb2206ea3d
#
_entry.id   dd73c2a946bd27a3eed3c9bb2206ea3d
#
_cell.length_a   1.000
_cell.length_b   1.000
_cell.length_c   1.000
_cell.angle_alpha   90.00
_cell.angle_beta   90.00
_cell.angle_gamma   90.00
#
_symmetry.space_group_name_H-M   'P 1'
#
loop_
_entity.id
_entity.type
_entity.pdbx_description
1 polymer ?
#
loop_
_entity_poly.entity_id
_entity_poly.type
_entity_poly.pdbx_seq_one_letter_code
_entity_poly.pdbx_strand_id
1 'polypeptide(L)'
;MRLTKTQEALEAFKSFVIQQSRTRLSKGSKNVSKKLYDSLRGNVKEMPNSISVEFEMEDYGIFQDKGVSGTEKKYNTPYSYTTKMPPIKPLTQWAKSKNLRLRDEQGKFKKGSYNTIGYLIARSIYRKGIKPSLFFTKPFEQAFKKLPDELVEKFGLDVEDFLAFTLKEDRLR
;
A
#
# COMPACT_ATOMS: atom_id res chain seq x y z
N MET A 1 21.73 19.63 17.07
CA MET A 1 21.13 18.44 17.74
C MET A 1 20.86 17.39 16.68
N ARG A 2 21.33 16.16 16.86
CA ARG A 2 20.98 15.04 15.96
C ARG A 2 19.83 14.25 16.60
N LEU A 3 18.74 14.04 15.85
CA LEU A 3 17.56 13.29 16.29
C LEU A 3 17.69 11.80 15.94
N THR A 4 18.78 11.17 16.41
CA THR A 4 19.16 9.81 15.99
C THR A 4 18.12 8.76 16.41
N LYS A 5 17.69 8.81 17.68
CA LYS A 5 16.70 7.86 18.22
C LYS A 5 15.31 8.07 17.62
N THR A 6 14.94 9.34 17.42
CA THR A 6 13.70 9.71 16.73
C THR A 6 13.69 9.20 15.28
N GLN A 7 14.81 9.35 14.59
CA GLN A 7 14.98 8.86 13.23
C GLN A 7 14.91 7.33 13.15
N GLU A 8 15.53 6.64 14.09
CA GLU A 8 15.47 5.16 14.21
C GLU A 8 14.03 4.68 14.40
N ALA A 9 13.22 5.35 15.24
CA ALA A 9 11.81 5.02 15.43
C ALA A 9 11.00 5.19 14.13
N LEU A 10 11.25 6.24 13.36
CA LEU A 10 10.59 6.46 12.07
C LEU A 10 11.03 5.46 11.01
N GLU A 11 12.29 5.06 11.00
CA GLU A 11 12.84 4.00 10.14
C GLU A 11 12.20 2.64 10.47
N ALA A 12 12.04 2.32 11.75
CA ALA A 12 11.36 1.11 12.21
C ALA A 12 9.88 1.09 11.80
N PHE A 13 9.17 2.21 12.00
CA PHE A 13 7.79 2.40 11.55
C PHE A 13 7.65 2.18 10.05
N LYS A 14 8.46 2.86 9.24
CA LYS A 14 8.48 2.72 7.78
C LYS A 14 8.69 1.26 7.36
N SER A 15 9.71 0.62 7.94
CA SER A 15 10.08 -0.76 7.62
C SER A 15 8.96 -1.74 7.96
N PHE A 16 8.32 -1.59 9.11
CA PHE A 16 7.17 -2.39 9.53
C PHE A 16 6.01 -2.24 8.54
N VAL A 17 5.62 -1.00 8.18
CA VAL A 17 4.52 -0.75 7.25
C VAL A 17 4.78 -1.42 5.90
N ILE A 18 5.97 -1.26 5.34
CA ILE A 18 6.35 -1.87 4.05
C ILE A 18 6.31 -3.40 4.13
N GLN A 19 6.93 -3.99 5.14
CA GLN A 19 6.99 -5.45 5.29
C GLN A 19 5.60 -6.07 5.45
N GLN A 20 4.76 -5.49 6.31
CA GLN A 20 3.39 -5.98 6.51
C GLN A 20 2.52 -5.81 5.27
N SER A 21 2.66 -4.68 4.57
CA SER A 21 1.95 -4.42 3.31
C SER A 21 2.34 -5.44 2.23
N ARG A 22 3.62 -5.71 2.06
CA ARG A 22 4.14 -6.73 1.15
C ARG A 22 3.65 -8.14 1.50
N THR A 23 3.62 -8.48 2.79
CA THR A 23 3.08 -9.75 3.27
C THR A 23 1.60 -9.91 2.91
N ARG A 24 0.80 -8.85 3.10
CA ARG A 24 -0.63 -8.86 2.74
C ARG A 24 -0.86 -8.96 1.23
N LEU A 25 -0.06 -8.28 0.41
CA LEU A 25 -0.09 -8.42 -1.05
C LEU A 25 0.19 -9.86 -1.49
N SER A 26 1.18 -10.52 -0.88
CA SER A 26 1.56 -11.90 -1.21
C SER A 26 0.46 -12.89 -0.81
N LYS A 27 -0.10 -12.78 0.39
CA LYS A 27 -1.20 -13.64 0.87
C LYS A 27 -2.49 -13.48 0.04
N GLY A 28 -2.73 -12.29 -0.51
CA GLY A 28 -3.96 -11.97 -1.24
C GLY A 28 -4.05 -12.55 -2.66
N SER A 29 -3.07 -13.33 -3.14
CA SER A 29 -3.01 -13.89 -4.51
C SER A 29 -3.17 -12.85 -5.63
N LYS A 30 -3.02 -11.56 -5.32
CA LYS A 30 -3.20 -10.43 -6.23
C LYS A 30 -1.90 -10.01 -6.92
N ASN A 31 -0.80 -10.67 -6.59
CA ASN A 31 0.56 -10.28 -6.92
C ASN A 31 1.09 -11.04 -8.16
N VAL A 32 0.41 -10.90 -9.31
CA VAL A 32 0.77 -11.65 -10.53
C VAL A 32 2.10 -11.20 -11.13
N SER A 33 2.28 -9.90 -11.25
CA SER A 33 3.48 -9.28 -11.85
C SER A 33 4.50 -8.78 -10.83
N LYS A 34 4.19 -8.87 -9.55
CA LYS A 34 4.95 -8.31 -8.42
C LYS A 34 5.22 -6.80 -8.51
N LYS A 35 4.80 -6.11 -9.58
CA LYS A 35 5.07 -4.67 -9.75
C LYS A 35 4.68 -3.83 -8.54
N LEU A 36 3.47 -4.01 -8.01
CA LEU A 36 3.03 -3.28 -6.82
C LEU A 36 3.84 -3.63 -5.57
N TYR A 37 4.22 -4.90 -5.42
CA TYR A 37 5.08 -5.35 -4.32
C TYR A 37 6.48 -4.72 -4.40
N ASP A 38 7.07 -4.70 -5.59
CA ASP A 38 8.42 -4.21 -5.81
C ASP A 38 8.49 -2.67 -5.78
N SER A 39 7.42 -1.98 -6.22
CA SER A 39 7.33 -0.52 -6.21
C SER A 39 7.09 0.08 -4.83
N LEU A 40 6.58 -0.72 -3.87
CA LEU A 40 6.30 -0.21 -2.53
C LEU A 40 7.61 0.11 -1.80
N ARG A 41 7.88 1.40 -1.63
CA ARG A 41 9.08 1.95 -1.00
C ARG A 41 8.69 2.97 0.06
N GLY A 42 9.65 3.35 0.89
CA GLY A 42 9.50 4.44 1.84
C GLY A 42 10.85 5.09 2.13
N ASN A 43 10.79 6.38 2.39
CA ASN A 43 11.94 7.19 2.76
C ASN A 43 11.63 8.00 4.01
N VAL A 44 12.61 8.10 4.90
CA VAL A 44 12.62 9.09 5.98
C VAL A 44 13.49 10.25 5.53
N LYS A 45 12.91 11.44 5.42
CA LYS A 45 13.62 12.66 5.01
C LYS A 45 13.77 13.60 6.20
N GLU A 46 14.99 13.94 6.48
CA GLU A 46 15.36 14.95 7.47
C GLU A 46 15.43 16.33 6.80
N MET A 47 14.74 17.30 7.38
CA MET A 47 14.76 18.70 6.97
C MET A 47 15.14 19.55 8.18
N PRO A 48 15.60 20.81 8.01
CA PRO A 48 16.10 21.62 9.13
C PRO A 48 15.17 21.71 10.34
N ASN A 49 13.84 21.70 10.13
CA ASN A 49 12.83 21.90 11.17
C ASN A 49 11.76 20.80 11.20
N SER A 50 11.95 19.71 10.47
CA SER A 50 10.95 18.62 10.42
C SER A 50 11.56 17.30 9.92
N ILE A 51 10.92 16.20 10.26
CA ILE A 51 11.22 14.88 9.68
C ILE A 51 9.93 14.38 9.04
N SER A 52 10.01 13.87 7.80
CA SER A 52 8.88 13.27 7.10
C SER A 52 9.15 11.81 6.76
N VAL A 53 8.09 11.01 6.79
CA VAL A 53 8.09 9.65 6.27
C VAL A 53 7.21 9.61 5.03
N GLU A 54 7.81 9.28 3.91
CA GLU A 54 7.12 9.19 2.62
C GLU A 54 6.99 7.73 2.20
N PHE A 55 5.84 7.36 1.63
CA PHE A 55 5.61 6.06 1.03
C PHE A 55 5.24 6.23 -0.43
N GLU A 56 5.87 5.42 -1.27
CA GLU A 56 5.69 5.43 -2.72
C GLU A 56 5.22 4.04 -3.17
N MET A 57 4.32 4.01 -4.15
CA MET A 57 3.87 2.79 -4.82
C MET A 57 3.31 3.12 -6.20
N GLU A 58 3.09 2.10 -7.03
CA GLU A 58 2.38 2.24 -8.30
C GLU A 58 1.01 2.91 -8.12
N ASP A 59 0.61 3.80 -9.02
CA ASP A 59 -0.62 4.61 -8.95
C ASP A 59 -1.89 3.76 -8.73
N TYR A 60 -1.94 2.57 -9.32
CA TYR A 60 -3.08 1.68 -9.13
C TYR A 60 -3.13 1.04 -7.72
N GLY A 61 -2.08 1.17 -6.93
CA GLY A 61 -2.02 0.63 -5.57
C GLY A 61 -3.10 1.21 -4.67
N ILE A 62 -3.43 2.48 -4.82
CA ILE A 62 -4.49 3.13 -4.04
C ILE A 62 -5.88 2.51 -4.31
N PHE A 63 -6.16 2.17 -5.57
CA PHE A 63 -7.43 1.51 -5.93
C PHE A 63 -7.49 0.06 -5.45
N GLN A 64 -6.33 -0.60 -5.38
CA GLN A 64 -6.21 -1.94 -4.83
C GLN A 64 -6.37 -1.94 -3.31
N ASP A 65 -5.86 -0.92 -2.64
CA ASP A 65 -5.96 -0.74 -1.18
C ASP A 65 -7.37 -0.33 -0.76
N LYS A 66 -7.84 0.82 -1.24
CA LYS A 66 -9.13 1.43 -0.89
C LYS A 66 -10.32 0.76 -1.57
N GLY A 67 -10.09 0.03 -2.66
CA GLY A 67 -11.13 -0.50 -3.51
C GLY A 67 -11.78 0.54 -4.41
N VAL A 68 -12.69 0.08 -5.26
CA VAL A 68 -13.49 0.93 -6.18
C VAL A 68 -14.92 0.40 -6.18
N SER A 69 -15.89 1.24 -5.93
CA SER A 69 -17.31 0.87 -6.00
C SER A 69 -17.73 0.58 -7.45
N GLY A 70 -18.52 -0.46 -7.63
CA GLY A 70 -19.16 -0.75 -8.91
C GLY A 70 -20.48 0.00 -9.07
N THR A 71 -21.16 -0.23 -10.21
CA THR A 71 -22.49 0.34 -10.43
C THR A 71 -23.56 -0.31 -9.55
N GLU A 72 -23.44 -1.60 -9.29
CA GLU A 72 -24.38 -2.39 -8.48
C GLU A 72 -23.92 -2.56 -7.04
N LYS A 73 -22.62 -2.77 -6.82
CA LYS A 73 -22.07 -3.00 -5.48
C LYS A 73 -21.26 -1.81 -5.03
N LYS A 74 -21.64 -1.25 -3.89
CA LYS A 74 -20.94 -0.12 -3.27
C LYS A 74 -20.01 -0.60 -2.16
N TYR A 75 -18.88 0.09 -2.04
CA TYR A 75 -17.91 -0.04 -0.94
C TYR A 75 -17.74 1.34 -0.29
N ASN A 76 -17.30 1.38 0.94
CA ASN A 76 -16.96 2.65 1.60
C ASN A 76 -15.62 3.16 1.07
N THR A 77 -15.63 3.77 -0.13
CA THR A 77 -14.47 4.27 -0.85
C THR A 77 -14.85 5.50 -1.68
N PRO A 78 -13.96 6.50 -1.85
CA PRO A 78 -14.22 7.65 -2.70
C PRO A 78 -14.22 7.32 -4.20
N TYR A 79 -13.74 6.12 -4.57
CA TYR A 79 -13.62 5.71 -5.97
C TYR A 79 -14.82 4.91 -6.43
N SER A 80 -15.36 5.23 -7.61
CA SER A 80 -16.49 4.50 -8.18
C SER A 80 -16.47 4.49 -9.70
N TYR A 81 -16.91 3.38 -10.28
CA TYR A 81 -17.25 3.31 -11.70
C TYR A 81 -18.62 3.93 -11.92
N THR A 82 -18.71 4.88 -12.85
CA THR A 82 -19.97 5.57 -13.20
C THR A 82 -20.34 5.31 -14.66
N THR A 83 -19.58 5.85 -15.61
CA THR A 83 -19.88 5.81 -17.05
C THR A 83 -18.95 4.94 -17.86
N LYS A 84 -17.70 4.76 -17.42
CA LYS A 84 -16.66 4.02 -18.17
C LYS A 84 -16.29 2.72 -17.47
N MET A 85 -16.22 1.64 -18.24
CA MET A 85 -15.66 0.37 -17.77
C MET A 85 -14.13 0.42 -17.68
N PRO A 86 -13.53 -0.47 -16.89
CA PRO A 86 -12.07 -0.66 -16.90
C PRO A 86 -11.57 -1.01 -18.31
N PRO A 87 -10.35 -0.61 -18.68
CA PRO A 87 -9.77 -0.94 -19.98
C PRO A 87 -9.62 -2.46 -20.14
N ILE A 88 -10.10 -3.00 -21.28
CA ILE A 88 -10.16 -4.44 -21.54
C ILE A 88 -8.75 -5.03 -21.79
N LYS A 89 -7.87 -4.28 -22.49
CA LYS A 89 -6.54 -4.78 -22.90
C LYS A 89 -5.66 -5.29 -21.74
N PRO A 90 -5.49 -4.57 -20.61
CA PRO A 90 -4.75 -5.08 -19.46
C PRO A 90 -5.39 -6.33 -18.85
N LEU A 91 -6.73 -6.40 -18.82
CA LEU A 91 -7.46 -7.54 -18.28
C LEU A 91 -7.36 -8.77 -19.18
N THR A 92 -7.31 -8.58 -20.51
CA THR A 92 -7.02 -9.64 -21.48
C THR A 92 -5.62 -10.21 -21.26
N GLN A 93 -4.61 -9.35 -21.09
CA GLN A 93 -3.25 -9.78 -20.80
C GLN A 93 -3.16 -10.54 -19.46
N TRP A 94 -3.82 -10.05 -18.44
CA TRP A 94 -3.91 -10.71 -17.14
C TRP A 94 -4.61 -12.08 -17.25
N ALA A 95 -5.72 -12.17 -17.97
CA ALA A 95 -6.42 -13.43 -18.20
C ALA A 95 -5.52 -14.46 -18.93
N LYS A 96 -4.73 -14.00 -19.89
CA LYS A 96 -3.75 -14.82 -20.62
C LYS A 96 -2.63 -15.30 -19.70
N SER A 97 -2.06 -14.43 -18.86
CA SER A 97 -0.99 -14.80 -17.91
C SER A 97 -1.46 -15.80 -16.84
N LYS A 98 -2.75 -15.78 -16.50
CA LYS A 98 -3.39 -16.74 -15.58
C LYS A 98 -3.96 -17.98 -16.27
N ASN A 99 -3.81 -18.09 -17.58
CA ASN A 99 -4.39 -19.18 -18.40
C ASN A 99 -5.89 -19.41 -18.10
N LEU A 100 -6.65 -18.31 -17.95
CA LEU A 100 -8.08 -18.39 -17.67
C LEU A 100 -8.83 -18.93 -18.87
N ARG A 101 -9.83 -19.79 -18.64
CA ARG A 101 -10.69 -20.36 -19.67
C ARG A 101 -12.15 -20.10 -19.34
N LEU A 102 -12.95 -19.93 -20.39
CA LEU A 102 -14.41 -19.82 -20.23
C LEU A 102 -14.97 -21.19 -19.81
N ARG A 103 -16.02 -21.14 -19.00
CA ARG A 103 -16.82 -22.32 -18.64
C ARG A 103 -18.28 -22.07 -19.02
N ASP A 104 -19.01 -23.13 -19.36
CA ASP A 104 -20.45 -23.10 -19.52
C ASP A 104 -21.17 -23.17 -18.15
N GLU A 105 -22.51 -23.19 -18.18
CA GLU A 105 -23.34 -23.30 -16.98
C GLU A 105 -23.14 -24.58 -16.20
N GLN A 106 -22.72 -25.68 -16.89
CA GLN A 106 -22.38 -26.95 -16.28
C GLN A 106 -20.92 -27.03 -15.80
N GLY A 107 -20.15 -25.93 -15.93
CA GLY A 107 -18.76 -25.85 -15.50
C GLY A 107 -17.73 -26.46 -16.46
N LYS A 108 -18.15 -26.94 -17.65
CA LYS A 108 -17.27 -27.47 -18.69
C LYS A 108 -16.54 -26.37 -19.43
N PHE A 109 -15.33 -26.64 -19.91
CA PHE A 109 -14.56 -25.66 -20.68
C PHE A 109 -15.23 -25.37 -22.02
N LYS A 110 -15.44 -24.09 -22.32
CA LYS A 110 -15.98 -23.59 -23.57
C LYS A 110 -14.90 -22.87 -24.37
N LYS A 111 -14.92 -23.04 -25.70
CA LYS A 111 -14.06 -22.28 -26.62
C LYS A 111 -14.40 -20.77 -26.50
N GLY A 112 -13.38 -19.92 -26.41
CA GLY A 112 -13.53 -18.48 -26.40
C GLY A 112 -12.18 -17.78 -26.45
N SER A 113 -12.19 -16.53 -26.91
CA SER A 113 -10.97 -15.73 -26.99
C SER A 113 -10.62 -15.09 -25.64
N TYR A 114 -9.35 -14.79 -25.42
CA TYR A 114 -8.93 -14.02 -24.24
C TYR A 114 -9.53 -12.60 -24.22
N ASN A 115 -9.87 -12.03 -25.39
CA ASN A 115 -10.58 -10.75 -25.47
C ASN A 115 -11.99 -10.84 -24.86
N THR A 116 -12.71 -11.93 -25.15
CA THR A 116 -14.01 -12.22 -24.54
C THR A 116 -13.87 -12.32 -23.02
N ILE A 117 -12.86 -13.05 -22.54
CA ILE A 117 -12.60 -13.17 -21.10
C ILE A 117 -12.28 -11.80 -20.49
N GLY A 118 -11.41 -11.01 -21.12
CA GLY A 118 -11.05 -9.65 -20.68
C GLY A 118 -12.30 -8.74 -20.61
N TYR A 119 -13.19 -8.81 -21.60
CA TYR A 119 -14.45 -8.06 -21.58
C TYR A 119 -15.37 -8.49 -20.41
N LEU A 120 -15.55 -9.79 -20.21
CA LEU A 120 -16.38 -10.29 -19.11
C LEU A 120 -15.84 -9.88 -17.73
N ILE A 121 -14.51 -9.89 -17.58
CA ILE A 121 -13.86 -9.40 -16.35
C ILE A 121 -14.09 -7.91 -16.19
N ALA A 122 -13.88 -7.10 -17.26
CA ALA A 122 -14.11 -5.66 -17.22
C ALA A 122 -15.57 -5.34 -16.83
N ARG A 123 -16.53 -6.04 -17.44
CA ARG A 123 -17.96 -5.90 -17.12
C ARG A 123 -18.26 -6.28 -15.67
N SER A 124 -17.66 -7.36 -15.19
CA SER A 124 -17.81 -7.79 -13.79
C SER A 124 -17.25 -6.76 -12.81
N ILE A 125 -16.07 -6.21 -13.10
CA ILE A 125 -15.44 -5.14 -12.30
C ILE A 125 -16.31 -3.87 -12.34
N TYR A 126 -16.83 -3.49 -13.51
CA TYR A 126 -17.68 -2.32 -13.66
C TYR A 126 -18.95 -2.42 -12.79
N ARG A 127 -19.57 -3.60 -12.75
CA ARG A 127 -20.78 -3.84 -11.95
C ARG A 127 -20.50 -4.03 -10.47
N LYS A 128 -19.55 -4.91 -10.13
CA LYS A 128 -19.27 -5.32 -8.75
C LYS A 128 -18.20 -4.48 -8.06
N GLY A 129 -17.41 -3.70 -8.80
CA GLY A 129 -16.29 -2.95 -8.28
C GLY A 129 -15.07 -3.81 -7.93
N ILE A 130 -14.12 -3.20 -7.26
CA ILE A 130 -12.92 -3.83 -6.70
C ILE A 130 -13.04 -3.78 -5.18
N LYS A 131 -13.10 -4.95 -4.54
CA LYS A 131 -13.17 -5.02 -3.07
C LYS A 131 -11.90 -4.45 -2.44
N PRO A 132 -12.00 -3.56 -1.43
CA PRO A 132 -10.86 -3.05 -0.67
C PRO A 132 -10.02 -4.19 -0.12
N SER A 133 -8.71 -4.12 -0.32
CA SER A 133 -7.77 -5.09 0.26
C SER A 133 -7.18 -4.60 1.57
N LEU A 134 -7.10 -3.29 1.75
CA LEU A 134 -6.50 -2.58 2.89
C LEU A 134 -5.09 -3.11 3.20
N PHE A 135 -4.34 -3.45 2.12
CA PHE A 135 -3.01 -4.03 2.28
C PHE A 135 -2.01 -3.05 2.86
N PHE A 136 -2.17 -1.76 2.55
CA PHE A 136 -1.34 -0.67 3.06
C PHE A 136 -2.02 0.04 4.25
N THR A 137 -3.30 0.40 4.12
CA THR A 137 -4.03 1.16 5.15
C THR A 137 -3.99 0.46 6.52
N LYS A 138 -4.29 -0.83 6.60
CA LYS A 138 -4.29 -1.53 7.90
C LYS A 138 -2.92 -1.60 8.58
N PRO A 139 -1.81 -2.00 7.90
CA PRO A 139 -0.48 -1.94 8.51
C PRO A 139 -0.09 -0.53 8.96
N PHE A 140 -0.39 0.48 8.15
CA PHE A 140 -0.13 1.86 8.50
C PHE A 140 -0.88 2.28 9.77
N GLU A 141 -2.20 2.07 9.83
CA GLU A 141 -3.01 2.42 11.00
C GLU A 141 -2.56 1.68 12.27
N GLN A 142 -2.18 0.39 12.14
CA GLN A 142 -1.69 -0.40 13.26
C GLN A 142 -0.38 0.13 13.83
N ALA A 143 0.56 0.49 12.95
CA ALA A 143 1.83 1.06 13.36
C ALA A 143 1.67 2.50 13.89
N PHE A 144 0.84 3.31 13.21
CA PHE A 144 0.63 4.71 13.55
C PHE A 144 0.02 4.90 14.93
N LYS A 145 -0.79 3.96 15.42
CA LYS A 145 -1.37 4.03 16.79
C LYS A 145 -0.33 4.08 17.91
N LYS A 146 0.85 3.48 17.68
CA LYS A 146 1.93 3.42 18.68
C LYS A 146 3.00 4.49 18.45
N LEU A 147 3.08 5.00 17.22
CA LEU A 147 4.14 5.90 16.80
C LEU A 147 4.21 7.21 17.61
N PRO A 148 3.10 7.89 17.98
CA PRO A 148 3.18 9.14 18.75
C PRO A 148 3.87 8.96 20.11
N ASP A 149 3.55 7.90 20.85
CA ASP A 149 4.14 7.62 22.15
C ASP A 149 5.64 7.29 22.02
N GLU A 150 6.01 6.45 21.03
CA GLU A 150 7.40 6.15 20.71
C GLU A 150 8.19 7.40 20.32
N LEU A 151 7.61 8.29 19.51
CA LEU A 151 8.29 9.52 19.09
C LEU A 151 8.53 10.47 20.26
N VAL A 152 7.57 10.63 21.16
CA VAL A 152 7.73 11.46 22.35
C VAL A 152 8.85 10.92 23.24
N GLU A 153 8.88 9.60 23.48
CA GLU A 153 9.95 8.97 24.25
C GLU A 153 11.32 9.14 23.61
N LYS A 154 11.44 8.81 22.32
CA LYS A 154 12.73 8.87 21.60
C LYS A 154 13.24 10.30 21.43
N PHE A 155 12.35 11.26 21.20
CA PHE A 155 12.69 12.68 21.15
C PHE A 155 13.19 13.18 22.52
N GLY A 156 12.54 12.78 23.61
CA GLY A 156 12.99 13.09 24.97
C GLY A 156 14.42 12.60 25.23
N LEU A 157 14.74 11.37 24.84
CA LEU A 157 16.08 10.80 24.96
C LEU A 157 17.14 11.53 24.09
N ASP A 158 16.77 11.96 22.88
CA ASP A 158 17.66 12.76 22.03
C ASP A 158 17.94 14.15 22.64
N VAL A 159 16.96 14.77 23.33
CA VAL A 159 17.13 16.02 24.06
C VAL A 159 18.04 15.84 25.28
N GLU A 160 17.88 14.76 26.05
CA GLU A 160 18.75 14.42 27.19
C GLU A 160 20.21 14.26 26.76
N ASP A 161 20.47 13.51 25.68
CA ASP A 161 21.80 13.31 25.14
C ASP A 161 22.43 14.64 24.69
N PHE A 162 21.66 15.51 24.07
CA PHE A 162 22.11 16.83 23.65
C PHE A 162 22.49 17.72 24.87
N LEU A 163 21.64 17.75 25.90
CA LEU A 163 21.93 18.53 27.11
C LEU A 163 23.15 17.99 27.84
N ALA A 164 23.27 16.66 27.97
CA ALA A 164 24.44 16.04 28.59
C ALA A 164 25.75 16.35 27.84
N PHE A 165 25.70 16.38 26.51
CA PHE A 165 26.84 16.79 25.68
C PHE A 165 27.22 18.25 25.91
N THR A 166 26.27 19.18 25.87
CA THR A 166 26.47 20.62 26.04
C THR A 166 27.04 20.94 27.43
N LEU A 167 26.51 20.34 28.50
CA LEU A 167 26.98 20.53 29.87
C LEU A 167 28.38 19.95 30.11
N LYS A 168 28.82 18.92 29.34
CA LYS A 168 30.21 18.43 29.42
C LYS A 168 31.19 19.41 28.75
N GLU A 169 30.82 20.01 27.61
CA GLU A 169 31.67 20.99 26.93
C GLU A 169 31.87 22.25 27.79
N ASP A 170 30.82 22.74 28.50
CA ASP A 170 30.91 23.90 29.38
C ASP A 170 31.79 23.64 30.62
N ARG A 171 31.93 22.39 31.05
CA ARG A 171 32.85 22.02 32.18
C ARG A 171 34.32 21.93 31.78
N LEU A 172 34.61 21.88 30.49
CA LEU A 172 35.98 21.77 29.94
C LEU A 172 36.53 23.11 29.47
N ARG A 173 35.80 24.20 29.61
CA ARG A 173 36.18 25.60 29.40
C ARG A 173 36.35 26.29 30.72
#